data_fee5f554dab5c7545f447eeb43e7ff1d
#
_entry.id   fee5f554dab5c7545f447eeb43e7ff1d
#
_cell.length_a   1.000
_cell.length_b   1.000
_cell.length_c   1.000
_cell.angle_alpha   90.00
_cell.angle_beta   90.00
_cell.angle_gamma   90.00
#
_symmetry.space_group_name_H-M   'P 1'
#
loop_
_entity.id
_entity.type
_entity.pdbx_description
1 polymer ?
#
loop_
_entity_poly.entity_id
_entity_poly.type
_entity_poly.pdbx_seq_one_letter_code
_entity_poly.pdbx_strand_id
1 'polypeptide(L)'
;YGQSGDVLVSSDASSVSPTWQSTNIAPNSQLAGISCPTASFCAAVETDGHILISTNPGSPTPTWTRDLVLPQGAMVGISCPSDSLCAALGRYGKVAISTNPAESAPDWKISTADDAVGFGNTSGIDCPSTSMCALADYQGNVVVSRNPMANFPTWRSYAVGDPEGIDFSISCRSASSCVAVGGRGSAVLISGLDT
;
A
#
# COMPACT_ATOMS: atom_id res chain seq x y z
N TYR A 1 -2.40 26.11 1.78
CA TYR A 1 -1.36 25.19 2.25
C TYR A 1 -0.81 24.50 1.02
N GLY A 2 0.48 24.74 0.68
CA GLY A 2 1.17 24.02 -0.38
C GLY A 2 1.23 22.53 -0.01
N GLN A 3 0.84 21.67 -0.93
CA GLN A 3 0.99 20.23 -0.77
C GLN A 3 2.47 19.92 -0.99
N SER A 4 3.13 19.35 -0.01
CA SER A 4 4.55 19.00 -0.05
C SER A 4 4.68 17.52 0.28
N GLY A 5 5.26 16.76 -0.63
CA GLY A 5 5.53 15.34 -0.46
C GLY A 5 6.94 15.11 0.04
N ASP A 6 7.14 15.22 1.36
CA ASP A 6 8.43 14.97 1.99
C ASP A 6 8.53 13.55 2.51
N VAL A 7 9.69 12.94 2.33
CA VAL A 7 10.08 11.67 2.93
C VAL A 7 11.17 11.94 3.95
N LEU A 8 11.02 11.35 5.13
CA LEU A 8 12.00 11.40 6.21
C LEU A 8 12.73 10.06 6.27
N VAL A 9 14.05 10.10 6.21
CA VAL A 9 14.90 8.90 6.28
C VAL A 9 15.84 9.01 7.48
N SER A 10 15.95 7.93 8.22
CA SER A 10 16.91 7.76 9.32
C SER A 10 17.72 6.49 9.12
N SER A 11 19.03 6.59 9.24
CA SER A 11 19.93 5.43 9.28
C SER A 11 20.20 4.92 10.70
N ASP A 12 19.73 5.66 11.71
CA ASP A 12 19.95 5.40 13.14
C ASP A 12 18.65 5.43 13.95
N ALA A 13 17.51 5.03 13.32
CA ALA A 13 16.17 5.09 13.90
C ALA A 13 16.01 4.35 15.24
N SER A 14 16.90 3.38 15.54
CA SER A 14 16.93 2.67 16.82
C SER A 14 17.79 3.36 17.90
N SER A 15 18.45 4.46 17.58
CA SER A 15 19.25 5.20 18.56
C SER A 15 18.36 5.96 19.56
N VAL A 16 18.94 6.35 20.70
CA VAL A 16 18.24 7.16 21.73
C VAL A 16 17.85 8.54 21.19
N SER A 17 18.62 9.06 20.23
CA SER A 17 18.39 10.34 19.56
C SER A 17 18.61 10.17 18.06
N PRO A 18 17.62 9.65 17.33
CA PRO A 18 17.75 9.40 15.91
C PRO A 18 17.83 10.71 15.12
N THR A 19 18.62 10.70 14.07
CA THR A 19 18.73 11.80 13.12
C THR A 19 17.84 11.50 11.90
N TRP A 20 17.15 12.53 11.40
CA TRP A 20 16.25 12.41 10.25
C TRP A 20 16.66 13.39 9.16
N GLN A 21 16.75 12.89 7.94
CA GLN A 21 16.95 13.70 6.74
C GLN A 21 15.63 13.81 5.99
N SER A 22 15.20 15.04 5.69
CA SER A 22 14.02 15.30 4.88
C SER A 22 14.41 15.48 3.42
N THR A 23 13.68 14.83 2.53
CA THR A 23 13.80 15.03 1.08
C THR A 23 12.42 15.21 0.49
N ASN A 24 12.22 16.32 -0.24
CA ASN A 24 10.99 16.53 -1.00
C ASN A 24 11.04 15.74 -2.30
N ILE A 25 10.16 14.75 -2.43
CA ILE A 25 10.09 13.88 -3.61
C ILE A 25 8.84 14.12 -4.46
N ALA A 26 7.87 14.90 -3.93
CA ALA A 26 6.62 15.22 -4.59
C ALA A 26 6.22 16.68 -4.32
N PRO A 27 6.87 17.67 -4.93
CA PRO A 27 6.73 19.09 -4.56
C PRO A 27 5.34 19.68 -4.81
N ASN A 28 4.52 19.06 -5.64
CA ASN A 28 3.18 19.55 -6.01
C ASN A 28 2.08 18.53 -5.70
N SER A 29 2.37 17.50 -4.92
CA SER A 29 1.43 16.43 -4.61
C SER A 29 1.57 15.98 -3.16
N GLN A 30 0.59 15.23 -2.69
CA GLN A 30 0.55 14.67 -1.35
C GLN A 30 0.87 13.18 -1.40
N LEU A 31 1.80 12.75 -0.56
CA LEU A 31 2.07 11.31 -0.36
C LEU A 31 0.96 10.68 0.47
N ALA A 32 0.49 9.52 0.05
CA ALA A 32 -0.54 8.74 0.73
C ALA A 32 0.02 7.51 1.45
N GLY A 33 1.19 7.03 1.06
CA GLY A 33 1.83 5.87 1.68
C GLY A 33 3.22 5.62 1.17
N ILE A 34 3.98 4.86 1.94
CA ILE A 34 5.33 4.41 1.60
C ILE A 34 5.54 2.98 2.11
N SER A 35 6.30 2.19 1.35
CA SER A 35 6.72 0.84 1.73
C SER A 35 8.16 0.62 1.32
N CYS A 36 8.99 0.17 2.27
CA CYS A 36 10.42 -0.07 2.08
C CYS A 36 10.75 -1.49 2.54
N PRO A 37 10.63 -2.51 1.68
CA PRO A 37 10.91 -3.89 2.07
C PRO A 37 12.41 -4.14 2.31
N THR A 38 13.29 -3.32 1.74
CA THR A 38 14.73 -3.42 1.91
C THR A 38 15.36 -2.04 2.11
N ALA A 39 16.60 -2.00 2.59
CA ALA A 39 17.33 -0.74 2.74
C ALA A 39 17.69 -0.07 1.39
N SER A 40 17.63 -0.82 0.30
CA SER A 40 17.95 -0.37 -1.06
C SER A 40 16.74 -0.15 -1.94
N PHE A 41 15.51 -0.37 -1.44
CA PHE A 41 14.30 -0.20 -2.24
C PHE A 41 13.16 0.38 -1.41
N CYS A 42 12.57 1.47 -1.90
CA CYS A 42 11.33 2.04 -1.39
C CYS A 42 10.39 2.39 -2.54
N ALA A 43 9.10 2.25 -2.29
CA ALA A 43 8.04 2.73 -3.17
C ALA A 43 7.06 3.59 -2.37
N ALA A 44 6.66 4.73 -2.92
CA ALA A 44 5.69 5.65 -2.34
C ALA A 44 4.58 5.93 -3.34
N VAL A 45 3.41 6.32 -2.85
CA VAL A 45 2.24 6.65 -3.69
C VAL A 45 1.74 8.05 -3.40
N GLU A 46 1.32 8.74 -4.46
CA GLU A 46 0.73 10.07 -4.40
C GLU A 46 -0.80 10.00 -4.55
N THR A 47 -1.48 10.96 -3.93
CA THR A 47 -2.94 11.08 -4.02
C THR A 47 -3.47 11.38 -5.42
N ASP A 48 -2.61 11.74 -6.36
CA ASP A 48 -2.97 12.02 -7.75
C ASP A 48 -2.75 10.83 -8.71
N GLY A 49 -2.39 9.66 -8.16
CA GLY A 49 -2.26 8.42 -8.93
C GLY A 49 -0.86 8.07 -9.40
N HIS A 50 0.16 8.80 -8.97
CA HIS A 50 1.56 8.44 -9.26
C HIS A 50 2.14 7.49 -8.22
N ILE A 51 3.09 6.68 -8.68
CA ILE A 51 3.97 5.87 -7.85
C ILE A 51 5.40 6.38 -8.02
N LEU A 52 6.07 6.55 -6.90
CA LEU A 52 7.47 6.96 -6.84
C LEU A 52 8.32 5.80 -6.36
N ILE A 53 9.43 5.55 -7.01
CA ILE A 53 10.33 4.44 -6.70
C ILE A 53 11.75 4.95 -6.52
N SER A 54 12.39 4.47 -5.47
CA SER A 54 13.82 4.67 -5.24
C SER A 54 14.51 3.33 -5.03
N THR A 55 15.63 3.13 -5.73
CA THR A 55 16.55 2.00 -5.52
C THR A 55 17.78 2.39 -4.71
N ASN A 56 17.80 3.60 -4.16
CA ASN A 56 18.84 4.13 -3.29
C ASN A 56 18.30 5.07 -2.20
N PRO A 57 17.19 4.72 -1.50
CA PRO A 57 16.50 5.64 -0.60
C PRO A 57 17.35 6.12 0.58
N GLY A 58 18.34 5.33 1.01
CA GLY A 58 19.27 5.68 2.08
C GLY A 58 20.52 6.46 1.64
N SER A 59 20.60 6.83 0.34
CA SER A 59 21.70 7.66 -0.16
C SER A 59 21.63 9.09 0.40
N PRO A 60 22.76 9.78 0.59
CA PRO A 60 22.74 11.22 0.88
C PRO A 60 22.02 12.06 -0.20
N THR A 61 21.94 11.54 -1.42
CA THR A 61 21.21 12.12 -2.55
C THR A 61 20.33 11.05 -3.19
N PRO A 62 19.20 10.69 -2.57
CA PRO A 62 18.33 9.64 -3.11
C PRO A 62 17.69 10.10 -4.42
N THR A 63 17.57 9.16 -5.35
CA THR A 63 16.87 9.40 -6.63
C THR A 63 15.52 8.68 -6.61
N TRP A 64 14.50 9.37 -7.13
CA TRP A 64 13.14 8.84 -7.23
C TRP A 64 12.66 8.96 -8.67
N THR A 65 12.18 7.87 -9.24
CA THR A 65 11.43 7.86 -10.48
C THR A 65 9.95 8.04 -10.16
N ARG A 66 9.20 8.71 -11.04
CA ARG A 66 7.79 9.04 -10.83
C ARG A 66 6.99 8.64 -12.04
N ASP A 67 6.06 7.70 -11.90
CA ASP A 67 5.22 7.16 -12.96
C ASP A 67 3.74 7.35 -12.65
N LEU A 68 2.97 7.83 -13.63
CA LEU A 68 1.50 7.92 -13.52
C LEU A 68 0.88 6.55 -13.82
N VAL A 69 0.44 5.86 -12.76
CA VAL A 69 -0.09 4.49 -12.84
C VAL A 69 -1.62 4.47 -12.84
N LEU A 70 -2.27 5.30 -12.01
CA LEU A 70 -3.72 5.42 -11.97
C LEU A 70 -4.16 6.84 -12.36
N PRO A 71 -4.29 7.14 -13.67
CA PRO A 71 -4.83 8.43 -14.10
C PRO A 71 -6.24 8.64 -13.52
N GLN A 72 -6.50 9.79 -12.94
CA GLN A 72 -7.76 10.15 -12.26
C GLN A 72 -8.10 9.28 -11.02
N GLY A 73 -7.14 8.46 -10.54
CA GLY A 73 -7.30 7.63 -9.36
C GLY A 73 -6.48 8.14 -8.18
N ALA A 74 -7.12 8.49 -7.07
CA ALA A 74 -6.39 8.77 -5.84
C ALA A 74 -5.83 7.47 -5.27
N MET A 75 -4.50 7.41 -5.08
CA MET A 75 -3.89 6.34 -4.31
C MET A 75 -4.13 6.58 -2.82
N VAL A 76 -4.28 5.49 -2.06
CA VAL A 76 -4.53 5.53 -0.60
C VAL A 76 -3.48 4.78 0.20
N GLY A 77 -2.73 3.88 -0.41
CA GLY A 77 -1.67 3.13 0.26
C GLY A 77 -0.88 2.24 -0.68
N ILE A 78 0.22 1.71 -0.18
CA ILE A 78 1.08 0.76 -0.89
C ILE A 78 1.69 -0.23 0.11
N SER A 79 1.81 -1.48 -0.30
CA SER A 79 2.54 -2.51 0.44
C SER A 79 3.41 -3.32 -0.52
N CYS A 80 4.69 -3.41 -0.18
CA CYS A 80 5.68 -4.19 -0.91
C CYS A 80 6.28 -5.21 0.06
N PRO A 81 5.95 -6.51 -0.05
CA PRO A 81 6.58 -7.55 0.78
C PRO A 81 8.03 -7.82 0.38
N SER A 82 8.43 -7.40 -0.82
CA SER A 82 9.78 -7.54 -1.37
C SER A 82 10.01 -6.53 -2.52
N ASP A 83 11.22 -6.49 -3.05
CA ASP A 83 11.57 -5.78 -4.28
C ASP A 83 11.05 -6.43 -5.57
N SER A 84 10.41 -7.60 -5.46
CA SER A 84 9.77 -8.32 -6.57
C SER A 84 8.24 -8.29 -6.54
N LEU A 85 7.63 -7.59 -5.58
CA LEU A 85 6.19 -7.38 -5.54
C LEU A 85 5.87 -6.07 -4.82
N CYS A 86 5.10 -5.21 -5.46
CA CYS A 86 4.38 -4.12 -4.82
C CYS A 86 2.92 -4.13 -5.24
N ALA A 87 2.03 -3.82 -4.30
CA ALA A 87 0.61 -3.62 -4.54
C ALA A 87 0.21 -2.24 -4.01
N ALA A 88 -0.21 -1.36 -4.90
CA ALA A 88 -0.68 -0.03 -4.58
C ALA A 88 -2.20 0.02 -4.67
N LEU A 89 -2.83 0.53 -3.61
CA LEU A 89 -4.27 0.64 -3.49
C LEU A 89 -4.73 2.02 -3.89
N GLY A 90 -5.64 2.07 -4.85
CA GLY A 90 -6.38 3.25 -5.26
C GLY A 90 -7.81 3.24 -4.71
N ARG A 91 -8.51 4.34 -4.89
CA ARG A 91 -9.94 4.41 -4.57
C ARG A 91 -10.77 3.46 -5.44
N TYR A 92 -11.99 3.15 -4.99
CA TYR A 92 -12.94 2.29 -5.69
C TYR A 92 -12.43 0.86 -5.95
N GLY A 93 -11.67 0.31 -4.99
CA GLY A 93 -11.15 -1.05 -5.08
C GLY A 93 -10.11 -1.27 -6.19
N LYS A 94 -9.58 -0.21 -6.79
CA LYS A 94 -8.51 -0.34 -7.78
C LYS A 94 -7.21 -0.73 -7.11
N VAL A 95 -6.55 -1.75 -7.64
CA VAL A 95 -5.24 -2.19 -7.18
C VAL A 95 -4.29 -2.23 -8.37
N ALA A 96 -3.17 -1.54 -8.25
CA ALA A 96 -2.07 -1.61 -9.19
C ALA A 96 -0.98 -2.53 -8.62
N ILE A 97 -0.63 -3.58 -9.34
CA ILE A 97 0.37 -4.56 -8.92
C ILE A 97 1.52 -4.57 -9.91
N SER A 98 2.74 -4.52 -9.40
CA SER A 98 3.97 -4.77 -10.15
C SER A 98 4.71 -5.97 -9.55
N THR A 99 5.16 -6.88 -10.43
CA THR A 99 6.02 -8.01 -10.07
C THR A 99 7.49 -7.77 -10.42
N ASN A 100 7.82 -6.56 -10.83
CA ASN A 100 9.16 -6.08 -11.14
C ASN A 100 9.37 -4.62 -10.71
N PRO A 101 8.90 -4.20 -9.51
CA PRO A 101 8.84 -2.79 -9.13
C PRO A 101 10.21 -2.13 -8.98
N ALA A 102 11.29 -2.90 -8.78
CA ALA A 102 12.65 -2.38 -8.65
C ALA A 102 13.38 -2.21 -10.00
N GLU A 103 12.77 -2.59 -11.11
CA GLU A 103 13.35 -2.39 -12.44
C GLU A 103 13.24 -0.93 -12.89
N SER A 104 14.06 -0.54 -13.87
CA SER A 104 14.09 0.82 -14.40
C SER A 104 12.79 1.25 -15.11
N ALA A 105 12.00 0.28 -15.54
CA ALA A 105 10.68 0.46 -16.15
C ALA A 105 9.72 -0.61 -15.59
N PRO A 106 9.17 -0.41 -14.40
CA PRO A 106 8.27 -1.38 -13.79
C PRO A 106 6.95 -1.47 -14.56
N ASP A 107 6.46 -2.72 -14.71
CA ASP A 107 5.15 -2.98 -15.30
C ASP A 107 4.09 -2.99 -14.19
N TRP A 108 3.12 -2.08 -14.29
CA TRP A 108 1.99 -1.98 -13.35
C TRP A 108 0.71 -2.48 -13.99
N LYS A 109 0.17 -3.55 -13.47
CA LYS A 109 -1.11 -4.12 -13.89
C LYS A 109 -2.22 -3.67 -12.96
N ILE A 110 -3.26 -3.06 -13.54
CA ILE A 110 -4.40 -2.54 -12.79
C ILE A 110 -5.53 -3.57 -12.83
N SER A 111 -6.04 -3.91 -11.66
CA SER A 111 -7.23 -4.73 -11.48
C SER A 111 -8.23 -4.04 -10.54
N THR A 112 -9.44 -4.56 -10.47
CA THR A 112 -10.41 -4.20 -9.44
C THR A 112 -10.49 -5.35 -8.46
N ALA A 113 -10.13 -5.09 -7.21
CA ALA A 113 -10.15 -6.12 -6.18
C ALA A 113 -11.58 -6.41 -5.69
N ASP A 114 -12.45 -5.41 -5.73
CA ASP A 114 -13.83 -5.54 -5.32
C ASP A 114 -14.75 -4.69 -6.20
N ASP A 115 -15.59 -5.34 -7.01
CA ASP A 115 -16.61 -4.68 -7.83
C ASP A 115 -17.87 -4.31 -7.01
N ALA A 116 -18.02 -4.88 -5.81
CA ALA A 116 -19.17 -4.63 -4.94
C ALA A 116 -19.03 -3.32 -4.14
N VAL A 117 -17.88 -2.65 -4.23
CA VAL A 117 -17.63 -1.39 -3.52
C VAL A 117 -18.37 -0.25 -4.23
N GLY A 118 -19.69 -0.23 -4.08
CA GLY A 118 -20.48 0.93 -4.43
C GLY A 118 -20.02 2.13 -3.59
N PHE A 119 -19.37 3.12 -4.22
CA PHE A 119 -18.93 4.38 -3.61
C PHE A 119 -17.98 4.21 -2.39
N GLY A 120 -17.47 3.01 -2.10
CA GLY A 120 -16.63 2.72 -0.97
C GLY A 120 -15.19 3.12 -1.22
N ASN A 121 -14.64 3.86 -0.32
CA ASN A 121 -13.22 4.07 -0.27
C ASN A 121 -12.59 2.81 0.34
N THR A 122 -11.57 2.29 -0.28
CA THR A 122 -10.63 1.36 0.33
C THR A 122 -9.69 2.17 1.23
N SER A 123 -9.31 1.65 2.38
CA SER A 123 -8.59 2.43 3.40
C SER A 123 -7.20 1.92 3.69
N GLY A 124 -6.90 0.66 3.46
CA GLY A 124 -5.59 0.09 3.72
C GLY A 124 -5.32 -1.18 2.94
N ILE A 125 -4.05 -1.42 2.64
CA ILE A 125 -3.56 -2.64 2.01
C ILE A 125 -2.32 -3.13 2.75
N ASP A 126 -2.21 -4.43 2.94
CA ASP A 126 -1.01 -5.08 3.47
C ASP A 126 -0.78 -6.43 2.76
N CYS A 127 0.46 -6.64 2.35
CA CYS A 127 0.93 -7.86 1.72
C CYS A 127 2.01 -8.47 2.62
N PRO A 128 1.69 -9.43 3.50
CA PRO A 128 2.68 -10.05 4.38
C PRO A 128 3.68 -10.93 3.64
N SER A 129 3.40 -11.27 2.38
CA SER A 129 4.27 -12.07 1.52
C SER A 129 3.94 -11.88 0.05
N THR A 130 4.77 -12.40 -0.83
CA THR A 130 4.52 -12.42 -2.28
C THR A 130 3.36 -13.35 -2.70
N SER A 131 2.84 -14.15 -1.79
CA SER A 131 1.73 -15.07 -2.04
C SER A 131 0.38 -14.57 -1.50
N MET A 132 0.35 -13.44 -0.78
CA MET A 132 -0.89 -12.93 -0.20
C MET A 132 -0.85 -11.42 -0.07
N CYS A 133 -1.95 -10.77 -0.47
CA CYS A 133 -2.28 -9.39 -0.14
C CYS A 133 -3.71 -9.31 0.42
N ALA A 134 -3.92 -8.42 1.36
CA ALA A 134 -5.23 -8.11 1.93
C ALA A 134 -5.46 -6.61 1.92
N LEU A 135 -6.69 -6.21 1.64
CA LEU A 135 -7.14 -4.84 1.76
C LEU A 135 -8.39 -4.76 2.63
N ALA A 136 -8.63 -3.62 3.23
CA ALA A 136 -9.84 -3.34 3.97
C ALA A 136 -10.65 -2.25 3.27
N ASP A 137 -11.98 -2.34 3.36
CA ASP A 137 -12.91 -1.36 2.81
C ASP A 137 -13.75 -0.68 3.91
N TYR A 138 -14.45 0.38 3.53
CA TYR A 138 -15.34 1.11 4.46
C TYR A 138 -16.66 0.39 4.78
N GLN A 139 -16.93 -0.74 4.15
CA GLN A 139 -18.15 -1.53 4.39
C GLN A 139 -17.94 -2.64 5.41
N GLY A 140 -16.73 -2.72 5.99
CA GLY A 140 -16.39 -3.75 6.96
C GLY A 140 -16.00 -5.07 6.32
N ASN A 141 -15.50 -5.04 5.09
CA ASN A 141 -14.96 -6.22 4.44
C ASN A 141 -13.43 -6.21 4.44
N VAL A 142 -12.87 -7.40 4.44
CA VAL A 142 -11.48 -7.66 4.09
C VAL A 142 -11.44 -8.45 2.80
N VAL A 143 -10.73 -7.94 1.81
CA VAL A 143 -10.62 -8.52 0.48
C VAL A 143 -9.22 -9.07 0.29
N VAL A 144 -9.10 -10.35 -0.02
CA VAL A 144 -7.84 -11.08 -0.02
C VAL A 144 -7.55 -11.63 -1.40
N SER A 145 -6.31 -11.44 -1.85
CA SER A 145 -5.72 -12.17 -2.97
C SER A 145 -4.66 -13.14 -2.44
N ARG A 146 -4.73 -14.39 -2.93
CA ARG A 146 -3.73 -15.44 -2.64
C ARG A 146 -2.82 -15.75 -3.82
N ASN A 147 -2.95 -14.96 -4.86
CA ASN A 147 -2.14 -15.05 -6.07
C ASN A 147 -1.80 -13.67 -6.62
N PRO A 148 -1.32 -12.71 -5.76
CA PRO A 148 -1.09 -11.33 -6.19
C PRO A 148 -0.06 -11.22 -7.33
N MET A 149 0.84 -12.20 -7.47
CA MET A 149 1.82 -12.25 -8.57
C MET A 149 1.26 -12.82 -9.89
N ALA A 150 0.01 -13.26 -9.93
CA ALA A 150 -0.60 -13.74 -11.17
C ALA A 150 -0.83 -12.60 -12.16
N ASN A 151 -0.86 -12.90 -13.45
CA ASN A 151 -1.21 -11.92 -14.48
C ASN A 151 -2.61 -11.30 -14.27
N PHE A 152 -3.52 -12.10 -13.68
CA PHE A 152 -4.86 -11.71 -13.29
C PHE A 152 -5.10 -12.19 -11.86
N PRO A 153 -4.73 -11.39 -10.84
CA PRO A 153 -4.97 -11.75 -9.46
C PRO A 153 -6.45 -11.92 -9.18
N THR A 154 -6.78 -12.94 -8.44
CA THR A 154 -8.16 -13.15 -7.96
C THR A 154 -8.30 -12.61 -6.56
N TRP A 155 -9.43 -11.98 -6.29
CA TRP A 155 -9.74 -11.36 -5.02
C TRP A 155 -11.02 -11.97 -4.44
N ARG A 156 -11.05 -12.18 -3.14
CA ARG A 156 -12.22 -12.71 -2.42
C ARG A 156 -12.54 -11.82 -1.23
N SER A 157 -13.79 -11.38 -1.14
CA SER A 157 -14.28 -10.55 -0.05
C SER A 157 -14.83 -11.38 1.11
N TYR A 158 -14.55 -10.93 2.33
CA TYR A 158 -15.01 -11.50 3.59
C TYR A 158 -15.59 -10.39 4.46
N ALA A 159 -16.86 -10.48 4.82
CA ALA A 159 -17.46 -9.57 5.79
C ALA A 159 -16.91 -9.89 7.19
N VAL A 160 -16.22 -8.93 7.81
CA VAL A 160 -15.51 -9.17 9.08
C VAL A 160 -15.93 -8.21 10.20
N GLY A 161 -16.72 -7.19 9.90
CA GLY A 161 -17.08 -6.15 10.86
C GLY A 161 -18.50 -5.64 10.76
N ASP A 162 -18.79 -4.66 11.60
CA ASP A 162 -20.03 -3.92 11.59
C ASP A 162 -20.07 -3.01 10.33
N PRO A 163 -21.09 -3.11 9.49
CA PRO A 163 -21.24 -2.26 8.31
C PRO A 163 -21.35 -0.74 8.60
N GLU A 164 -21.51 -0.38 9.86
CA GLU A 164 -21.43 1.01 10.32
C GLU A 164 -20.00 1.44 10.70
N GLY A 165 -19.03 0.53 10.65
CA GLY A 165 -17.63 0.77 10.98
C GLY A 165 -16.87 1.40 9.81
N ILE A 166 -16.46 2.59 9.98
CA ILE A 166 -15.81 3.48 9.04
C ILE A 166 -14.29 3.42 9.26
N ASP A 167 -13.50 3.47 8.20
CA ASP A 167 -12.03 3.58 8.21
C ASP A 167 -11.29 2.37 8.75
N PHE A 168 -11.22 1.30 7.97
CA PHE A 168 -10.37 0.17 8.31
C PHE A 168 -8.94 0.36 7.78
N SER A 169 -7.97 0.32 8.68
CA SER A 169 -6.59 -0.01 8.34
C SER A 169 -6.34 -1.47 8.62
N ILE A 170 -5.51 -2.13 7.82
CA ILE A 170 -5.20 -3.55 7.97
C ILE A 170 -3.70 -3.76 8.13
N SER A 171 -3.32 -4.71 8.97
CA SER A 171 -1.95 -5.20 9.07
C SER A 171 -1.95 -6.70 9.26
N CYS A 172 -1.14 -7.39 8.48
CA CYS A 172 -1.07 -8.84 8.44
C CYS A 172 0.30 -9.32 8.94
N ARG A 173 0.30 -10.05 10.03
CA ARG A 173 1.52 -10.68 10.54
C ARG A 173 1.98 -11.84 9.64
N SER A 174 1.05 -12.51 8.99
CA SER A 174 1.29 -13.66 8.11
C SER A 174 0.12 -13.82 7.13
N ALA A 175 0.24 -14.76 6.19
CA ALA A 175 -0.84 -15.10 5.27
C ALA A 175 -2.11 -15.67 5.94
N SER A 176 -2.04 -16.05 7.20
CA SER A 176 -3.18 -16.62 7.96
C SER A 176 -3.69 -15.70 9.08
N SER A 177 -3.03 -14.57 9.35
CA SER A 177 -3.39 -13.71 10.49
C SER A 177 -3.23 -12.25 10.16
N CYS A 178 -4.35 -11.52 10.17
CA CYS A 178 -4.42 -10.07 9.99
C CYS A 178 -5.22 -9.43 11.13
N VAL A 179 -4.94 -8.18 11.40
CA VAL A 179 -5.75 -7.32 12.26
C VAL A 179 -6.24 -6.15 11.45
N ALA A 180 -7.53 -5.92 11.44
CA ALA A 180 -8.14 -4.72 10.88
C ALA A 180 -8.65 -3.84 12.03
N VAL A 181 -8.45 -2.53 11.93
CA VAL A 181 -8.93 -1.55 12.90
C VAL A 181 -9.86 -0.58 12.22
N GLY A 182 -10.96 -0.25 12.87
CA GLY A 182 -12.00 0.61 12.32
C GLY A 182 -12.27 1.84 13.16
N GLY A 183 -13.14 2.67 12.67
CA GLY A 183 -13.70 3.78 13.42
C GLY A 183 -14.36 3.30 14.72
N ARG A 184 -14.59 4.22 15.67
CA ARG A 184 -15.16 3.93 16.99
C ARG A 184 -14.34 2.97 17.88
N GLY A 185 -13.03 2.79 17.56
CA GLY A 185 -12.14 1.97 18.39
C GLY A 185 -12.35 0.46 18.25
N SER A 186 -12.94 0.00 17.17
CA SER A 186 -13.07 -1.43 16.87
C SER A 186 -11.77 -2.01 16.33
N ALA A 187 -11.45 -3.24 16.73
CA ALA A 187 -10.37 -4.04 16.18
C ALA A 187 -10.88 -5.46 15.94
N VAL A 188 -10.61 -5.99 14.77
CA VAL A 188 -11.02 -7.35 14.37
C VAL A 188 -9.78 -8.17 14.07
N LEU A 189 -9.62 -9.28 14.79
CA LEU A 189 -8.61 -10.30 14.46
C LEU A 189 -9.19 -11.24 13.40
N ILE A 190 -8.52 -11.33 12.29
CA ILE A 190 -8.90 -12.17 11.16
C ILE A 190 -7.93 -13.35 11.13
N SER A 191 -8.44 -14.54 11.39
CA SER A 191 -7.68 -15.80 11.37
C SER A 191 -8.35 -16.81 10.45
N GLY A 192 -7.59 -17.81 9.99
CA GLY A 192 -8.15 -18.86 9.14
C GLY A 192 -8.44 -18.43 7.71
N LEU A 193 -7.73 -17.43 7.22
CA LEU A 193 -7.81 -17.03 5.80
C LEU A 193 -7.30 -18.12 4.86
N ASP A 194 -6.90 -19.28 5.37
CA ASP A 194 -6.24 -20.38 4.64
C ASP A 194 -7.22 -21.36 3.95
N THR A 195 -8.54 -21.12 4.04
CA THR A 195 -9.56 -22.02 3.47
C THR A 195 -10.17 -21.52 2.17
#